data_cf7f3c92236952c16f2ec7b36ae2719d
#
_entry.id   cf7f3c92236952c16f2ec7b36ae2719d
#
_cell.length_a   1.000
_cell.length_b   1.000
_cell.length_c   1.000
_cell.angle_alpha   90.00
_cell.angle_beta   90.00
_cell.angle_gamma   90.00
#
_symmetry.space_group_name_H-M   'P 1'
#
loop_
_entity.id
_entity.type
_entity.pdbx_description
1 polymer ?
#
loop_
_entity_poly.entity_id
_entity_poly.type
_entity_poly.pdbx_seq_one_letter_code
_entity_poly.pdbx_strand_id
1 'polypeptide(L)'
;TVTALNVTDTAIILLNGQYGVEVGTQNHFRYTEKLNKPVIFLVNQLDNEKCDYDNILEQLKEAYGSKVVPIQYPIATGPGFNALIDVLLMKKYSWKPEGGAPTIEDIPAEEMDKAMEMHKALVEAAAENDEGLMEKFFEQDSLTEDEMREGIRKGLIARGMFPVFCVCGGKDMGVRRLMEFLGNVVPFVSEMPKVENTDGKEVAPDVNGPESLYFFKTSVEPHIGEVSYFKVMSGKVREGDDLLN
;
A
#
# COMPACT_ATOMS: atom_id res chain seq x y z
N THR A 1 -16.85 3.39 3.57
CA THR A 1 -15.50 3.62 2.97
C THR A 1 -15.01 5.03 3.27
N VAL A 2 -15.73 6.11 2.88
CA VAL A 2 -15.28 7.50 3.07
C VAL A 2 -14.93 7.81 4.53
N THR A 3 -15.79 7.42 5.47
CA THR A 3 -15.57 7.59 6.92
C THR A 3 -14.24 6.96 7.37
N ALA A 4 -13.93 5.75 6.90
CA ALA A 4 -12.68 5.07 7.22
C ALA A 4 -11.46 5.78 6.58
N LEU A 5 -11.59 6.24 5.32
CA LEU A 5 -10.52 6.96 4.62
C LEU A 5 -10.17 8.29 5.29
N ASN A 6 -11.11 8.94 5.97
CA ASN A 6 -10.81 10.17 6.71
C ASN A 6 -9.86 9.94 7.90
N VAL A 7 -9.80 8.74 8.42
CA VAL A 7 -8.98 8.41 9.61
C VAL A 7 -7.78 7.51 9.32
N THR A 8 -7.65 7.03 8.08
CA THR A 8 -6.48 6.26 7.63
C THR A 8 -5.52 7.13 6.85
N ASP A 9 -4.24 6.78 6.87
CA ASP A 9 -3.20 7.55 6.19
C ASP A 9 -2.87 6.94 4.82
N THR A 10 -3.01 5.64 4.66
CA THR A 10 -2.83 4.90 3.40
C THR A 10 -4.01 3.95 3.17
N ALA A 11 -4.40 3.78 1.92
CA ALA A 11 -5.46 2.87 1.51
C ALA A 11 -4.89 1.66 0.76
N ILE A 12 -5.35 0.46 1.08
CA ILE A 12 -5.12 -0.74 0.28
C ILE A 12 -6.41 -1.05 -0.47
N ILE A 13 -6.33 -1.05 -1.80
CA ILE A 13 -7.44 -1.44 -2.67
C ILE A 13 -7.24 -2.90 -3.09
N LEU A 14 -8.11 -3.76 -2.59
CA LEU A 14 -8.06 -5.19 -2.85
C LEU A 14 -8.78 -5.50 -4.16
N LEU A 15 -8.10 -6.22 -5.06
CA LEU A 15 -8.67 -6.73 -6.30
C LEU A 15 -8.85 -8.25 -6.20
N ASN A 16 -9.94 -8.73 -6.78
CA ASN A 16 -10.16 -10.15 -6.94
C ASN A 16 -9.40 -10.65 -8.17
N GLY A 17 -8.59 -11.72 -8.01
CA GLY A 17 -7.80 -12.31 -9.07
C GLY A 17 -8.59 -12.81 -10.28
N GLN A 18 -9.88 -13.07 -10.11
CA GLN A 18 -10.76 -13.49 -11.20
C GLN A 18 -11.35 -12.31 -11.99
N TYR A 19 -11.66 -11.18 -11.31
CA TYR A 19 -12.45 -10.10 -11.90
C TYR A 19 -11.64 -8.83 -12.21
N GLY A 20 -10.46 -8.67 -11.59
CA GLY A 20 -9.59 -7.52 -11.81
C GLY A 20 -10.20 -6.19 -11.37
N VAL A 21 -10.16 -5.19 -12.25
CA VAL A 21 -10.69 -3.86 -11.97
C VAL A 21 -12.20 -3.82 -12.15
N GLU A 22 -12.92 -3.70 -11.06
CA GLU A 22 -14.37 -3.63 -11.00
C GLU A 22 -14.86 -2.19 -10.70
N VAL A 23 -16.16 -1.95 -10.83
CA VAL A 23 -16.80 -0.66 -10.47
C VAL A 23 -16.49 -0.28 -9.01
N GLY A 24 -16.43 -1.28 -8.11
CA GLY A 24 -16.02 -1.09 -6.72
C GLY A 24 -14.61 -0.54 -6.59
N THR A 25 -13.66 -1.08 -7.35
CA THR A 25 -12.27 -0.63 -7.41
C THR A 25 -12.18 0.83 -7.84
N GLN A 26 -12.87 1.19 -8.94
CA GLN A 26 -12.90 2.56 -9.47
C GLN A 26 -13.51 3.54 -8.47
N ASN A 27 -14.61 3.17 -7.81
CA ASN A 27 -15.24 4.02 -6.81
C ASN A 27 -14.34 4.24 -5.59
N HIS A 28 -13.69 3.18 -5.10
CA HIS A 28 -12.76 3.29 -3.96
C HIS A 28 -11.55 4.15 -4.33
N PHE A 29 -10.97 3.97 -5.50
CA PHE A 29 -9.87 4.80 -5.98
C PHE A 29 -10.28 6.29 -6.07
N ARG A 30 -11.46 6.60 -6.62
CA ARG A 30 -11.99 7.97 -6.67
C ARG A 30 -12.14 8.59 -5.28
N TYR A 31 -12.52 7.82 -4.25
CA TYR A 31 -12.58 8.33 -2.88
C TYR A 31 -11.17 8.60 -2.32
N THR A 32 -10.19 7.75 -2.60
CA THR A 32 -8.80 8.00 -2.19
C THR A 32 -8.23 9.23 -2.88
N GLU A 33 -8.59 9.46 -4.14
CA GLU A 33 -8.20 10.63 -4.93
C GLU A 33 -8.76 11.93 -4.33
N LYS A 34 -10.07 11.97 -4.04
CA LYS A 34 -10.70 13.12 -3.38
C LYS A 34 -10.11 13.47 -2.01
N LEU A 35 -9.63 12.47 -1.29
CA LEU A 35 -9.07 12.64 0.05
C LEU A 35 -7.53 12.67 0.05
N ASN A 36 -6.93 12.72 -1.13
CA ASN A 36 -5.48 12.74 -1.35
C ASN A 36 -4.74 11.64 -0.56
N LYS A 37 -5.27 10.41 -0.56
CA LYS A 37 -4.68 9.29 0.19
C LYS A 37 -3.72 8.48 -0.68
N PRO A 38 -2.54 8.10 -0.17
CA PRO A 38 -1.71 7.06 -0.76
C PRO A 38 -2.48 5.77 -1.05
N VAL A 39 -2.16 5.10 -2.14
CA VAL A 39 -2.85 3.86 -2.55
C VAL A 39 -1.85 2.77 -2.84
N ILE A 40 -2.16 1.58 -2.35
CA ILE A 40 -1.50 0.32 -2.72
C ILE A 40 -2.58 -0.59 -3.32
N PHE A 41 -2.32 -1.18 -4.46
CA PHE A 41 -3.17 -2.22 -5.04
C PHE A 41 -2.71 -3.59 -4.56
N LEU A 42 -3.66 -4.46 -4.26
CA LEU A 42 -3.40 -5.82 -3.78
C LEU A 42 -4.23 -6.82 -4.57
N VAL A 43 -3.60 -7.59 -5.44
CA VAL A 43 -4.25 -8.67 -6.19
C VAL A 43 -4.32 -9.89 -5.29
N ASN A 44 -5.54 -10.31 -4.93
CA ASN A 44 -5.81 -11.44 -4.04
C ASN A 44 -6.42 -12.62 -4.81
N GLN A 45 -6.41 -13.79 -4.19
CA GLN A 45 -6.93 -15.03 -4.78
C GLN A 45 -6.16 -15.47 -6.03
N LEU A 46 -4.84 -15.35 -6.00
CA LEU A 46 -3.97 -15.80 -7.08
C LEU A 46 -4.07 -17.31 -7.36
N ASP A 47 -4.59 -18.08 -6.41
CA ASP A 47 -4.88 -19.51 -6.52
C ASP A 47 -6.21 -19.84 -7.21
N ASN A 48 -6.99 -18.83 -7.60
CA ASN A 48 -8.23 -19.03 -8.36
C ASN A 48 -7.89 -19.49 -9.80
N GLU A 49 -8.57 -20.52 -10.29
CA GLU A 49 -8.38 -21.09 -11.63
C GLU A 49 -8.56 -20.08 -12.79
N LYS A 50 -9.33 -19.00 -12.54
CA LYS A 50 -9.61 -17.94 -13.50
C LYS A 50 -8.76 -16.69 -13.27
N CYS A 51 -7.75 -16.78 -12.41
CA CYS A 51 -6.86 -15.65 -12.16
C CYS A 51 -5.93 -15.43 -13.36
N ASP A 52 -5.95 -14.20 -13.89
CA ASP A 52 -5.05 -13.72 -14.93
C ASP A 52 -4.37 -12.44 -14.43
N TYR A 53 -3.21 -12.59 -13.81
CA TYR A 53 -2.49 -11.48 -13.19
C TYR A 53 -2.01 -10.45 -14.22
N ASP A 54 -1.54 -10.88 -15.37
CA ASP A 54 -0.99 -9.98 -16.40
C ASP A 54 -2.13 -9.10 -16.97
N ASN A 55 -3.29 -9.67 -17.26
CA ASN A 55 -4.47 -8.91 -17.67
C ASN A 55 -4.95 -7.95 -16.57
N ILE A 56 -4.91 -8.33 -15.29
CA ILE A 56 -5.26 -7.43 -14.18
C ILE A 56 -4.30 -6.26 -14.10
N LEU A 57 -3.01 -6.49 -14.29
CA LEU A 57 -2.00 -5.45 -14.30
C LEU A 57 -2.19 -4.47 -15.47
N GLU A 58 -2.55 -4.98 -16.66
CA GLU A 58 -2.92 -4.16 -17.81
C GLU A 58 -4.15 -3.30 -17.51
N GLN A 59 -5.23 -3.87 -16.97
CA GLN A 59 -6.42 -3.12 -16.57
C GLN A 59 -6.11 -2.02 -15.55
N LEU A 60 -5.21 -2.28 -14.58
CA LEU A 60 -4.77 -1.28 -13.62
C LEU A 60 -4.01 -0.14 -14.32
N LYS A 61 -3.11 -0.46 -15.25
CA LYS A 61 -2.35 0.54 -16.02
C LYS A 61 -3.25 1.35 -16.96
N GLU A 62 -4.24 0.74 -17.59
CA GLU A 62 -5.25 1.43 -18.40
C GLU A 62 -6.09 2.41 -17.57
N ALA A 63 -6.51 1.98 -16.37
CA ALA A 63 -7.38 2.78 -15.51
C ALA A 63 -6.65 3.91 -14.76
N TYR A 64 -5.38 3.69 -14.36
CA TYR A 64 -4.66 4.57 -13.43
C TYR A 64 -3.29 5.03 -13.92
N GLY A 65 -2.90 4.64 -15.14
CA GLY A 65 -1.72 5.13 -15.84
C GLY A 65 -0.41 4.46 -15.44
N SER A 66 0.70 5.06 -15.89
CA SER A 66 2.07 4.58 -15.66
C SER A 66 2.51 4.57 -14.19
N LYS A 67 1.76 5.24 -13.33
CA LYS A 67 2.00 5.24 -11.86
C LYS A 67 1.77 3.88 -11.20
N VAL A 68 1.10 2.96 -11.88
CA VAL A 68 0.89 1.58 -11.42
C VAL A 68 2.17 0.78 -11.62
N VAL A 69 2.84 0.43 -10.52
CA VAL A 69 4.14 -0.24 -10.55
C VAL A 69 4.09 -1.53 -9.74
N PRO A 70 4.31 -2.69 -10.37
CA PRO A 70 4.33 -3.96 -9.65
C PRO A 70 5.59 -4.08 -8.78
N ILE A 71 5.38 -4.38 -7.50
CA ILE A 71 6.45 -4.76 -6.55
C ILE A 71 6.68 -6.26 -6.59
N GLN A 72 5.67 -7.02 -7.00
CA GLN A 72 5.71 -8.47 -7.05
C GLN A 72 4.96 -8.97 -8.28
N TYR A 73 5.35 -10.16 -8.75
CA TYR A 73 4.55 -10.90 -9.72
C TYR A 73 4.54 -12.40 -9.39
N PRO A 74 3.46 -13.13 -9.67
CA PRO A 74 3.40 -14.57 -9.47
C PRO A 74 4.13 -15.30 -10.60
N ILE A 75 4.83 -16.41 -10.27
CA ILE A 75 5.45 -17.29 -11.30
C ILE A 75 4.34 -18.04 -12.05
N ALA A 76 3.29 -18.41 -11.34
CA ALA A 76 2.10 -19.03 -11.93
C ALA A 76 0.85 -18.59 -11.15
N THR A 77 -0.31 -18.62 -11.79
CA THR A 77 -1.62 -18.37 -11.18
C THR A 77 -2.49 -19.63 -11.21
N GLY A 78 -3.63 -19.58 -10.54
CA GLY A 78 -4.55 -20.70 -10.46
C GLY A 78 -4.21 -21.72 -9.36
N PRO A 79 -4.77 -22.94 -9.42
CA PRO A 79 -4.58 -23.96 -8.37
C PRO A 79 -3.12 -24.32 -8.07
N GLY A 80 -2.21 -24.02 -9.00
CA GLY A 80 -0.77 -24.21 -8.85
C GLY A 80 -0.01 -23.04 -8.22
N PHE A 81 -0.69 -21.93 -7.86
CA PHE A 81 -0.04 -20.80 -7.24
C PHE A 81 0.64 -21.19 -5.93
N ASN A 82 1.95 -21.06 -5.90
CA ASN A 82 2.78 -21.35 -4.73
C ASN A 82 4.06 -20.51 -4.64
N ALA A 83 4.30 -19.61 -5.61
CA ALA A 83 5.51 -18.79 -5.63
C ALA A 83 5.27 -17.44 -6.32
N LEU A 84 5.99 -16.44 -5.84
CA LEU A 84 6.08 -15.11 -6.46
C LEU A 84 7.53 -14.61 -6.45
N ILE A 85 7.80 -13.66 -7.33
CA ILE A 85 9.05 -12.89 -7.34
C ILE A 85 8.77 -11.50 -6.75
N ASP A 86 9.59 -11.09 -5.78
CA ASP A 86 9.63 -9.74 -5.25
C ASP A 86 10.74 -8.97 -5.96
N VAL A 87 10.36 -8.01 -6.79
CA VAL A 87 11.32 -7.26 -7.61
C VAL A 87 11.99 -6.12 -6.86
N LEU A 88 11.48 -5.72 -5.69
CA LEU A 88 12.17 -4.78 -4.82
C LEU A 88 13.37 -5.44 -4.14
N LEU A 89 13.19 -6.63 -3.61
CA LEU A 89 14.23 -7.38 -2.88
C LEU A 89 15.03 -8.32 -3.79
N MET A 90 14.63 -8.51 -5.03
CA MET A 90 15.18 -9.48 -5.97
C MET A 90 15.29 -10.89 -5.37
N LYS A 91 14.16 -11.37 -4.82
CA LYS A 91 14.03 -12.69 -4.20
C LYS A 91 12.75 -13.40 -4.65
N LYS A 92 12.83 -14.71 -4.69
CA LYS A 92 11.69 -15.61 -4.85
C LYS A 92 11.14 -16.00 -3.49
N TYR A 93 9.83 -15.90 -3.33
CA TYR A 93 9.07 -16.39 -2.18
C TYR A 93 8.25 -17.60 -2.62
N SER A 94 8.40 -18.71 -1.95
CA SER A 94 7.66 -19.93 -2.24
C SER A 94 7.00 -20.51 -0.99
N TRP A 95 5.88 -21.20 -1.18
CA TRP A 95 5.07 -21.76 -0.11
C TRP A 95 4.74 -23.22 -0.38
N LYS A 96 4.49 -23.94 0.70
CA LYS A 96 3.81 -25.23 0.65
C LYS A 96 2.32 -25.03 0.31
N PRO A 97 1.61 -26.07 -0.18
CA PRO A 97 0.20 -25.96 -0.57
C PRO A 97 -0.74 -25.43 0.52
N GLU A 98 -0.43 -25.68 1.79
CA GLU A 98 -1.16 -25.21 2.96
C GLU A 98 -0.85 -23.75 3.33
N GLY A 99 0.17 -23.12 2.71
CA GLY A 99 0.56 -21.75 2.95
C GLY A 99 1.44 -21.54 4.18
N GLY A 100 1.35 -20.36 4.79
CA GLY A 100 2.07 -19.98 6.02
C GLY A 100 3.38 -19.27 5.76
N ALA A 101 4.47 -19.64 6.46
CA ALA A 101 5.78 -19.01 6.30
C ALA A 101 6.42 -19.36 4.95
N PRO A 102 6.93 -18.36 4.19
CA PRO A 102 7.59 -18.62 2.93
C PRO A 102 8.99 -19.21 3.11
N THR A 103 9.44 -19.96 2.11
CA THR A 103 10.85 -20.16 1.83
C THR A 103 11.30 -19.01 0.94
N ILE A 104 12.43 -18.37 1.28
CA ILE A 104 13.00 -17.25 0.52
C ILE A 104 14.24 -17.76 -0.18
N GLU A 105 14.28 -17.64 -1.50
CA GLU A 105 15.32 -18.21 -2.36
C GLU A 105 15.81 -17.17 -3.37
N ASP A 106 16.91 -17.47 -4.04
CA ASP A 106 17.34 -16.69 -5.19
C ASP A 106 16.38 -16.90 -6.38
N ILE A 107 16.29 -15.89 -7.25
CA ILE A 107 15.44 -15.96 -8.43
C ILE A 107 16.01 -17.02 -9.38
N PRO A 108 15.18 -17.95 -9.87
CA PRO A 108 15.64 -18.95 -10.82
C PRO A 108 16.03 -18.32 -12.18
N ALA A 109 16.96 -18.96 -12.89
CA ALA A 109 17.55 -18.39 -14.12
C ALA A 109 16.50 -18.05 -15.18
N GLU A 110 15.42 -18.85 -15.28
CA GLU A 110 14.32 -18.63 -16.23
C GLU A 110 13.49 -17.37 -15.95
N GLU A 111 13.49 -16.88 -14.71
CA GLU A 111 12.75 -15.68 -14.29
C GLU A 111 13.66 -14.44 -14.17
N MET A 112 14.98 -14.62 -14.25
CA MET A 112 15.94 -13.56 -13.95
C MET A 112 15.82 -12.37 -14.89
N ASP A 113 15.68 -12.59 -16.20
CA ASP A 113 15.59 -11.51 -17.20
C ASP A 113 14.34 -10.66 -16.97
N LYS A 114 13.18 -11.30 -16.76
CA LYS A 114 11.91 -10.61 -16.42
C LYS A 114 12.03 -9.84 -15.11
N ALA A 115 12.60 -10.45 -14.09
CA ALA A 115 12.78 -9.81 -12.79
C ALA A 115 13.69 -8.59 -12.86
N MET A 116 14.79 -8.66 -13.61
CA MET A 116 15.72 -7.54 -13.81
C MET A 116 15.07 -6.38 -14.59
N GLU A 117 14.30 -6.68 -15.64
CA GLU A 117 13.56 -5.66 -16.39
C GLU A 117 12.56 -4.93 -15.47
N MET A 118 11.78 -5.70 -14.71
CA MET A 118 10.81 -5.12 -13.76
C MET A 118 11.49 -4.38 -12.61
N HIS A 119 12.62 -4.86 -12.12
CA HIS A 119 13.41 -4.18 -11.09
C HIS A 119 13.92 -2.84 -11.61
N LYS A 120 14.47 -2.79 -12.83
CA LYS A 120 14.93 -1.53 -13.43
C LYS A 120 13.79 -0.53 -13.58
N ALA A 121 12.62 -0.96 -14.03
CA ALA A 121 11.44 -0.11 -14.11
C ALA A 121 10.97 0.38 -12.72
N LEU A 122 11.10 -0.44 -11.68
CA LEU A 122 10.80 -0.05 -10.30
C LEU A 122 11.82 0.99 -9.78
N VAL A 123 13.11 0.82 -10.05
CA VAL A 123 14.17 1.77 -9.67
C VAL A 123 13.91 3.13 -10.31
N GLU A 124 13.61 3.17 -11.62
CA GLU A 124 13.28 4.39 -12.35
C GLU A 124 12.03 5.07 -11.75
N ALA A 125 10.95 4.32 -11.55
CA ALA A 125 9.72 4.83 -10.97
C ALA A 125 9.91 5.34 -9.53
N ALA A 126 10.79 4.75 -8.74
CA ALA A 126 11.14 5.24 -7.40
C ALA A 126 11.96 6.54 -7.48
N ALA A 127 12.93 6.62 -8.40
CA ALA A 127 13.77 7.78 -8.62
C ALA A 127 12.97 9.01 -9.06
N GLU A 128 11.95 8.86 -9.91
CA GLU A 128 11.09 9.94 -10.41
C GLU A 128 10.40 10.77 -9.31
N ASN A 129 10.33 10.26 -8.09
CA ASN A 129 9.65 10.93 -6.99
C ASN A 129 10.56 11.85 -6.15
N ASP A 130 11.85 11.94 -6.50
CA ASP A 130 12.82 12.77 -5.77
C ASP A 130 14.00 13.19 -6.68
N GLU A 131 14.31 14.47 -6.72
CA GLU A 131 15.38 15.02 -7.57
C GLU A 131 16.74 14.40 -7.25
N GLY A 132 17.08 14.24 -5.96
CA GLY A 132 18.36 13.66 -5.57
C GLY A 132 18.48 12.16 -5.89
N LEU A 133 17.37 11.40 -5.84
CA LEU A 133 17.35 10.00 -6.27
C LEU A 133 17.43 9.89 -7.80
N MET A 134 16.82 10.82 -8.52
CA MET A 134 16.91 10.88 -9.98
C MET A 134 18.34 11.18 -10.45
N GLU A 135 19.05 12.15 -9.80
CA GLU A 135 20.45 12.41 -10.09
C GLU A 135 21.32 11.16 -9.87
N LYS A 136 21.16 10.48 -8.74
CA LYS A 136 21.87 9.21 -8.47
C LYS A 136 21.59 8.13 -9.50
N PHE A 137 20.32 7.98 -9.90
CA PHE A 137 19.93 7.01 -10.91
C PHE A 137 20.61 7.29 -12.26
N PHE A 138 20.69 8.56 -12.68
CA PHE A 138 21.42 8.94 -13.90
C PHE A 138 22.91 8.68 -13.81
N GLU A 139 23.53 8.82 -12.63
CA GLU A 139 24.95 8.58 -12.44
C GLU A 139 25.33 7.10 -12.35
N GLN A 140 24.48 6.28 -11.74
CA GLN A 140 24.82 4.91 -11.32
C GLN A 140 23.96 3.81 -12.00
N ASP A 141 22.90 4.20 -12.73
CA ASP A 141 21.85 3.31 -13.31
C ASP A 141 21.23 2.35 -12.26
N SER A 142 21.29 2.73 -10.99
CA SER A 142 20.78 1.93 -9.86
C SER A 142 20.53 2.79 -8.61
N LEU A 143 19.71 2.25 -7.70
CA LEU A 143 19.50 2.76 -6.35
C LEU A 143 19.69 1.62 -5.35
N THR A 144 20.12 1.94 -4.13
CA THR A 144 20.11 0.98 -3.03
C THR A 144 18.67 0.67 -2.60
N GLU A 145 18.49 -0.43 -1.87
CA GLU A 145 17.16 -0.82 -1.36
C GLU A 145 16.53 0.29 -0.49
N ASP A 146 17.32 0.93 0.36
CA ASP A 146 16.84 2.02 1.24
C ASP A 146 16.44 3.26 0.43
N GLU A 147 17.20 3.61 -0.61
CA GLU A 147 16.86 4.70 -1.54
C GLU A 147 15.59 4.40 -2.35
N MET A 148 15.42 3.15 -2.80
CA MET A 148 14.17 2.74 -3.45
C MET A 148 12.98 2.84 -2.49
N ARG A 149 13.15 2.40 -1.24
CA ARG A 149 12.11 2.52 -0.20
C ARG A 149 11.73 3.99 0.06
N GLU A 150 12.72 4.88 0.10
CA GLU A 150 12.49 6.33 0.23
C GLU A 150 11.74 6.89 -0.98
N GLY A 151 12.16 6.57 -2.20
CA GLY A 151 11.48 7.00 -3.43
C GLY A 151 10.03 6.51 -3.53
N ILE A 152 9.80 5.23 -3.19
CA ILE A 152 8.44 4.67 -3.13
C ILE A 152 7.60 5.40 -2.08
N ARG A 153 8.14 5.69 -0.90
CA ARG A 153 7.45 6.44 0.16
C ARG A 153 7.04 7.83 -0.31
N LYS A 154 7.97 8.58 -0.91
CA LYS A 154 7.69 9.91 -1.49
C LYS A 154 6.64 9.82 -2.61
N GLY A 155 6.75 8.81 -3.47
CA GLY A 155 5.78 8.54 -4.52
C GLY A 155 4.39 8.21 -3.98
N LEU A 156 4.28 7.47 -2.89
CA LEU A 156 3.02 7.21 -2.20
C LEU A 156 2.39 8.50 -1.66
N ILE A 157 3.16 9.34 -0.96
CA ILE A 157 2.69 10.62 -0.39
C ILE A 157 2.19 11.55 -1.49
N ALA A 158 2.97 11.71 -2.55
CA ALA A 158 2.65 12.57 -3.68
C ALA A 158 1.60 11.96 -4.65
N ARG A 159 1.16 10.71 -4.43
CA ARG A 159 0.34 9.93 -5.38
C ARG A 159 0.99 9.86 -6.78
N GLY A 160 2.30 9.88 -6.82
CA GLY A 160 3.12 9.67 -8.01
C GLY A 160 3.30 8.19 -8.36
N MET A 161 3.09 7.29 -7.39
CA MET A 161 3.27 5.86 -7.54
C MET A 161 2.19 5.07 -6.82
N PHE A 162 1.71 3.98 -7.46
CA PHE A 162 0.73 3.04 -6.90
C PHE A 162 1.32 1.62 -6.94
N PRO A 163 1.96 1.16 -5.86
CA PRO A 163 2.54 -0.18 -5.78
C PRO A 163 1.49 -1.28 -5.92
N VAL A 164 1.82 -2.35 -6.64
CA VAL A 164 0.97 -3.54 -6.78
C VAL A 164 1.61 -4.74 -6.10
N PHE A 165 0.87 -5.36 -5.19
CA PHE A 165 1.25 -6.57 -4.47
C PHE A 165 0.39 -7.76 -4.86
N CYS A 166 0.89 -8.96 -4.58
CA CYS A 166 0.30 -10.25 -4.89
C CYS A 166 0.10 -11.06 -3.62
N VAL A 167 -1.12 -11.60 -3.39
CA VAL A 167 -1.40 -12.46 -2.24
C VAL A 167 -2.40 -13.57 -2.55
N CYS A 168 -2.35 -14.62 -1.74
CA CYS A 168 -3.47 -15.53 -1.52
C CYS A 168 -3.81 -15.50 -0.02
N GLY A 169 -4.67 -14.54 0.38
CA GLY A 169 -4.96 -14.25 1.78
C GLY A 169 -5.57 -15.44 2.53
N GLY A 170 -6.37 -16.28 1.86
CA GLY A 170 -6.96 -17.48 2.46
C GLY A 170 -5.94 -18.54 2.88
N LYS A 171 -4.71 -18.49 2.34
CA LYS A 171 -3.61 -19.41 2.63
C LYS A 171 -2.41 -18.73 3.29
N ASP A 172 -2.52 -17.47 3.70
CA ASP A 172 -1.39 -16.68 4.25
C ASP A 172 -0.15 -16.64 3.33
N MET A 173 -0.36 -16.68 1.99
CA MET A 173 0.71 -16.55 1.01
C MET A 173 0.85 -15.09 0.57
N GLY A 174 2.05 -14.50 0.72
CA GLY A 174 2.34 -13.11 0.39
C GLY A 174 1.97 -12.07 1.48
N VAL A 175 1.07 -12.40 2.41
CA VAL A 175 0.57 -11.46 3.42
C VAL A 175 1.68 -10.93 4.33
N ARG A 176 2.58 -11.80 4.80
CA ARG A 176 3.70 -11.39 5.67
C ARG A 176 4.63 -10.40 5.00
N ARG A 177 4.92 -10.60 3.71
CA ARG A 177 5.77 -9.67 2.94
C ARG A 177 5.08 -8.32 2.72
N LEU A 178 3.77 -8.32 2.48
CA LEU A 178 3.00 -7.08 2.45
C LEU A 178 3.06 -6.34 3.80
N MET A 179 2.87 -7.04 4.92
CA MET A 179 2.95 -6.43 6.25
C MET A 179 4.33 -5.85 6.56
N GLU A 180 5.41 -6.52 6.12
CA GLU A 180 6.76 -5.99 6.21
C GLU A 180 6.93 -4.70 5.40
N PHE A 181 6.43 -4.68 4.16
CA PHE A 181 6.43 -3.47 3.33
C PHE A 181 5.65 -2.33 3.98
N LEU A 182 4.47 -2.61 4.52
CA LEU A 182 3.67 -1.62 5.24
C LEU A 182 4.44 -1.02 6.42
N GLY A 183 5.17 -1.83 7.17
CA GLY A 183 5.95 -1.36 8.32
C GLY A 183 7.20 -0.56 7.95
N ASN A 184 7.79 -0.79 6.77
CA ASN A 184 9.10 -0.24 6.40
C ASN A 184 9.04 0.87 5.34
N VAL A 185 7.98 0.89 4.51
CA VAL A 185 7.91 1.76 3.32
C VAL A 185 6.73 2.73 3.36
N VAL A 186 5.57 2.31 3.90
CA VAL A 186 4.38 3.18 3.93
C VAL A 186 4.63 4.40 4.82
N PRO A 187 4.16 5.60 4.40
CA PRO A 187 4.37 6.82 5.16
C PRO A 187 3.85 6.74 6.60
N PHE A 188 4.62 7.25 7.54
CA PHE A 188 4.13 7.48 8.89
C PHE A 188 3.18 8.67 8.94
N VAL A 189 2.33 8.74 9.96
CA VAL A 189 1.39 9.85 10.13
C VAL A 189 2.10 11.22 10.18
N SER A 190 3.33 11.28 10.71
CA SER A 190 4.14 12.50 10.77
C SER A 190 4.68 12.96 9.41
N GLU A 191 4.70 12.09 8.41
CA GLU A 191 5.16 12.38 7.05
C GLU A 191 4.00 12.78 6.13
N MET A 192 2.77 12.57 6.58
CA MET A 192 1.58 12.93 5.82
C MET A 192 1.31 14.44 5.86
N PRO A 193 0.68 15.02 4.82
CA PRO A 193 0.27 16.41 4.84
C PRO A 193 -0.55 16.74 6.08
N LYS A 194 -0.30 17.93 6.66
CA LYS A 194 -1.09 18.45 7.78
C LYS A 194 -2.56 18.55 7.37
N VAL A 195 -3.44 18.39 8.33
CA VAL A 195 -4.87 18.57 8.13
C VAL A 195 -5.32 19.92 8.66
N GLU A 196 -6.32 20.51 8.04
CA GLU A 196 -6.96 21.72 8.54
C GLU A 196 -8.11 21.36 9.50
N ASN A 197 -8.21 22.08 10.62
CA ASN A 197 -9.36 22.02 11.49
C ASN A 197 -10.53 22.87 10.95
N THR A 198 -11.65 22.87 11.68
CA THR A 198 -12.84 23.65 11.29
C THR A 198 -12.62 25.17 11.25
N ASP A 199 -11.58 25.66 11.92
CA ASP A 199 -11.21 27.08 11.95
C ASP A 199 -10.20 27.43 10.83
N GLY A 200 -9.85 26.48 9.95
CA GLY A 200 -8.85 26.67 8.90
C GLY A 200 -7.39 26.68 9.42
N LYS A 201 -7.15 26.22 10.65
CA LYS A 201 -5.80 26.11 11.19
C LYS A 201 -5.22 24.74 10.90
N GLU A 202 -3.95 24.72 10.49
CA GLU A 202 -3.22 23.48 10.31
C GLU A 202 -2.98 22.75 11.65
N VAL A 203 -3.30 21.45 11.67
CA VAL A 203 -3.02 20.53 12.78
C VAL A 203 -1.91 19.59 12.32
N ALA A 204 -0.74 19.72 12.94
CA ALA A 204 0.36 18.77 12.75
C ALA A 204 0.19 17.60 13.72
N PRO A 205 0.50 16.36 13.30
CA PRO A 205 0.52 15.21 14.19
C PRO A 205 1.74 15.30 15.14
N ASP A 206 1.54 15.93 16.29
CA ASP A 206 2.54 16.09 17.35
C ASP A 206 2.01 15.55 18.66
N VAL A 207 2.68 14.53 19.21
CA VAL A 207 2.30 13.88 20.47
C VAL A 207 2.39 14.81 21.69
N ASN A 208 3.17 15.88 21.60
CA ASN A 208 3.32 16.91 22.63
C ASN A 208 2.60 18.23 22.28
N GLY A 209 1.89 18.23 21.15
CA GLY A 209 1.10 19.38 20.70
C GLY A 209 -0.22 19.51 21.45
N PRO A 210 -1.03 20.53 21.12
CA PRO A 210 -2.36 20.69 21.68
C PRO A 210 -3.25 19.52 21.32
N GLU A 211 -4.13 19.16 22.23
CA GLU A 211 -5.08 18.05 22.02
C GLU A 211 -6.05 18.40 20.89
N SER A 212 -6.13 17.50 19.91
CA SER A 212 -7.04 17.61 18.78
C SER A 212 -7.59 16.24 18.42
N LEU A 213 -8.91 16.11 18.39
CA LEU A 213 -9.63 14.88 18.13
C LEU A 213 -10.54 15.03 16.92
N TYR A 214 -10.59 14.01 16.10
CA TYR A 214 -11.53 13.91 15.00
C TYR A 214 -12.52 12.76 15.24
N PHE A 215 -13.76 13.11 15.60
CA PHE A 215 -14.84 12.14 15.75
C PHE A 215 -15.39 11.76 14.38
N PHE A 216 -15.35 10.48 14.03
CA PHE A 216 -15.71 10.01 12.69
C PHE A 216 -16.90 9.05 12.67
N LYS A 217 -17.32 8.54 13.81
CA LYS A 217 -18.44 7.62 13.89
C LYS A 217 -19.04 7.64 15.31
N THR A 218 -20.36 7.58 15.40
CA THR A 218 -21.08 7.25 16.62
C THR A 218 -21.97 6.03 16.35
N SER A 219 -22.01 5.08 17.27
CA SER A 219 -22.90 3.91 17.21
C SER A 219 -23.51 3.63 18.58
N VAL A 220 -24.65 2.97 18.59
CA VAL A 220 -25.25 2.46 19.83
C VAL A 220 -24.91 0.97 19.92
N GLU A 221 -24.13 0.63 20.94
CA GLU A 221 -23.71 -0.75 21.18
C GLU A 221 -24.59 -1.40 22.27
N PRO A 222 -25.05 -2.66 22.08
CA PRO A 222 -25.79 -3.36 23.12
C PRO A 222 -25.00 -3.39 24.44
N HIS A 223 -25.66 -3.08 25.55
CA HIS A 223 -25.13 -3.08 26.93
C HIS A 223 -24.11 -1.97 27.28
N ILE A 224 -23.60 -1.21 26.30
CA ILE A 224 -22.63 -0.12 26.51
C ILE A 224 -23.34 1.24 26.35
N GLY A 225 -24.32 1.33 25.44
CA GLY A 225 -24.98 2.58 25.08
C GLY A 225 -24.32 3.24 23.86
N GLU A 226 -24.32 4.57 23.87
CA GLU A 226 -23.72 5.37 22.80
C GLU A 226 -22.19 5.35 22.89
N VAL A 227 -21.53 4.97 21.79
CA VAL A 227 -20.08 4.91 21.65
C VAL A 227 -19.64 5.82 20.50
N SER A 228 -18.82 6.80 20.81
CA SER A 228 -18.20 7.68 19.82
C SER A 228 -16.76 7.26 19.52
N TYR A 229 -16.46 7.10 18.24
CA TYR A 229 -15.14 6.71 17.73
C TYR A 229 -14.40 7.94 17.25
N PHE A 230 -13.17 8.10 17.68
CA PHE A 230 -12.34 9.24 17.27
C PHE A 230 -10.91 8.82 16.92
N LYS A 231 -10.22 9.66 16.14
CA LYS A 231 -8.78 9.63 15.93
C LYS A 231 -8.14 10.80 16.67
N VAL A 232 -7.06 10.54 17.42
CA VAL A 232 -6.23 11.60 17.99
C VAL A 232 -5.37 12.16 16.85
N MET A 233 -5.57 13.42 16.51
CA MET A 233 -4.86 14.11 15.44
C MET A 233 -3.59 14.79 15.96
N SER A 234 -3.60 15.28 17.21
CA SER A 234 -2.47 15.87 17.93
C SER A 234 -2.67 15.72 19.43
N GLY A 235 -1.61 15.80 20.20
CA GLY A 235 -1.64 15.67 21.66
C GLY A 235 -1.80 14.24 22.15
N LYS A 236 -2.30 14.11 23.37
CA LYS A 236 -2.57 12.84 24.07
C LYS A 236 -3.89 12.94 24.79
N VAL A 237 -4.66 11.85 24.79
CA VAL A 237 -5.93 11.75 25.52
C VAL A 237 -5.86 10.58 26.48
N ARG A 238 -6.35 10.77 27.68
CA ARG A 238 -6.42 9.78 28.75
C ARG A 238 -7.86 9.61 29.22
N GLU A 239 -8.13 8.49 29.85
CA GLU A 239 -9.41 8.28 30.52
C GLU A 239 -9.62 9.33 31.59
N GLY A 240 -10.79 10.00 31.57
CA GLY A 240 -11.15 11.07 32.50
C GLY A 240 -10.75 12.48 32.09
N ASP A 241 -10.10 12.67 30.94
CA ASP A 241 -9.80 14.01 30.43
C ASP A 241 -11.09 14.72 29.99
N ASP A 242 -11.22 16.00 30.38
CA ASP A 242 -12.29 16.89 29.91
C ASP A 242 -11.93 17.41 28.50
N LEU A 243 -12.84 17.20 27.55
CA LEU A 243 -12.66 17.62 26.16
C LEU A 243 -13.63 18.75 25.81
N LEU A 244 -13.15 19.73 25.06
CA LEU A 244 -13.94 20.87 24.59
C LEU A 244 -14.34 20.62 23.12
N ASN A 245 -15.65 20.77 22.83
CA ASN A 245 -16.21 20.70 21.47
C ASN A 245 -16.47 22.10 20.96
#